data_9b6e3d8408bdbd7ebae8d09b8e6c8d65
#
_entry.id   9b6e3d8408bdbd7ebae8d09b8e6c8d65
#
_cell.length_a   1.000
_cell.length_b   1.000
_cell.length_c   1.000
_cell.angle_alpha   90.00
_cell.angle_beta   90.00
_cell.angle_gamma   90.00
#
_symmetry.space_group_name_H-M   'P 1'
#
loop_
_entity.id
_entity.type
_entity.pdbx_description
1 polymer ?
#
loop_
_entity_poly.entity_id
_entity_poly.type
_entity_poly.pdbx_seq_one_letter_code
_entity_poly.pdbx_strand_id
1 'polypeptide(L)'
;MKSILLIGLGRFGKHIALELNRMGHEVMAVDTVEDRVEALLPFVTNAQIGDSTNEDFLKSLGIRNYDVCIVAIGSDFQSSLETTSLLKELGAKKVVSRAARDVQAKFLLRNGADEVVYPERMLAKWTALRCP
;
A
#
# COMPACT_ATOMS: atom_id res chain seq x y z
N MET A 1 -18.47 0.08 3.01
CA MET A 1 -17.52 0.40 1.90
C MET A 1 -16.54 1.47 2.36
N LYS A 2 -15.28 1.27 2.06
CA LYS A 2 -14.22 2.24 2.37
C LYS A 2 -13.52 2.71 1.11
N SER A 3 -12.86 3.85 1.20
CA SER A 3 -12.05 4.42 0.14
C SER A 3 -10.57 4.19 0.50
N ILE A 4 -9.85 3.52 -0.38
CA ILE A 4 -8.49 3.05 -0.10
C ILE A 4 -7.53 3.50 -1.18
N LEU A 5 -6.41 4.10 -0.77
CA LEU A 5 -5.27 4.38 -1.65
C LEU A 5 -4.26 3.26 -1.48
N LEU A 6 -3.97 2.55 -2.56
CA LEU A 6 -3.03 1.44 -2.57
C LEU A 6 -1.82 1.81 -3.43
N ILE A 7 -0.66 1.86 -2.81
CA ILE A 7 0.60 2.23 -3.45
C ILE A 7 1.53 1.03 -3.51
N GLY A 8 1.94 0.66 -4.71
CA GLY A 8 2.75 -0.52 -4.96
C GLY A 8 1.90 -1.70 -5.40
N LEU A 9 2.03 -2.06 -6.68
CA LEU A 9 1.20 -3.08 -7.32
C LEU A 9 2.02 -4.30 -7.75
N GLY A 10 3.06 -4.62 -6.98
CA GLY A 10 3.75 -5.87 -7.11
C GLY A 10 2.85 -7.02 -6.66
N ARG A 11 3.42 -8.18 -6.41
CA ARG A 11 2.64 -9.37 -6.09
C ARG A 11 1.69 -9.16 -4.91
N PHE A 12 2.18 -8.61 -3.81
CA PHE A 12 1.36 -8.38 -2.61
C PHE A 12 0.28 -7.31 -2.86
N GLY A 13 0.66 -6.17 -3.43
CA GLY A 13 -0.28 -5.09 -3.73
C GLY A 13 -1.39 -5.53 -4.69
N LYS A 14 -1.03 -6.32 -5.71
CA LYS A 14 -2.01 -6.87 -6.64
C LYS A 14 -3.05 -7.72 -5.91
N HIS A 15 -2.61 -8.61 -5.03
CA HIS A 15 -3.54 -9.46 -4.27
C HIS A 15 -4.43 -8.63 -3.34
N ILE A 16 -3.89 -7.60 -2.72
CA ILE A 16 -4.69 -6.68 -1.90
C ILE A 16 -5.78 -6.02 -2.75
N ALA A 17 -5.41 -5.51 -3.93
CA ALA A 17 -6.36 -4.85 -4.82
C ALA A 17 -7.51 -5.77 -5.21
N LEU A 18 -7.21 -7.01 -5.59
CA LEU A 18 -8.22 -7.99 -5.96
C LEU A 18 -9.16 -8.32 -4.81
N GLU A 19 -8.60 -8.48 -3.61
CA GLU A 19 -9.39 -8.81 -2.42
C GLU A 19 -10.28 -7.63 -2.00
N LEU A 20 -9.76 -6.40 -2.05
CA LEU A 20 -10.55 -5.20 -1.73
C LEU A 20 -11.69 -5.01 -2.73
N ASN A 21 -11.43 -5.27 -4.01
CA ASN A 21 -12.47 -5.23 -5.02
C ASN A 21 -13.57 -6.25 -4.74
N ARG A 22 -13.19 -7.47 -4.40
CA ARG A 22 -14.13 -8.53 -4.04
C ARG A 22 -15.01 -8.14 -2.85
N MET A 23 -14.44 -7.40 -1.90
CA MET A 23 -15.14 -6.92 -0.71
C MET A 23 -15.99 -5.66 -0.97
N GLY A 24 -15.93 -5.10 -2.16
CA GLY A 24 -16.74 -3.94 -2.54
C GLY A 24 -16.18 -2.59 -2.14
N HIS A 25 -14.90 -2.50 -1.83
CA HIS A 25 -14.25 -1.22 -1.51
C HIS A 25 -13.85 -0.44 -2.76
N GLU A 26 -13.78 0.88 -2.62
CA GLU A 26 -13.23 1.74 -3.66
C GLU A 26 -11.71 1.79 -3.52
N VAL A 27 -11.00 1.55 -4.61
CA VAL A 27 -9.54 1.49 -4.62
C VAL A 27 -8.97 2.43 -5.68
N MET A 28 -8.09 3.33 -5.25
CA MET A 28 -7.18 4.06 -6.13
C MET A 28 -5.84 3.33 -6.07
N ALA A 29 -5.42 2.74 -7.18
CA ALA A 29 -4.17 1.98 -7.27
C ALA A 29 -3.08 2.81 -7.95
N VAL A 30 -1.87 2.80 -7.39
CA VAL A 30 -0.74 3.59 -7.89
C VAL A 30 0.52 2.73 -7.97
N ASP A 31 1.22 2.83 -9.08
CA ASP A 31 2.55 2.24 -9.27
C ASP A 31 3.32 3.07 -10.30
N THR A 32 4.64 2.97 -10.29
CA THR A 32 5.48 3.62 -11.30
C THR A 32 5.53 2.82 -12.60
N VAL A 33 5.19 1.54 -12.55
CA VAL A 33 5.26 0.62 -13.69
C VAL A 33 3.91 0.55 -14.39
N GLU A 34 3.88 1.04 -15.65
CA GLU A 34 2.65 1.12 -16.45
C GLU A 34 1.93 -0.21 -16.56
N ASP A 35 2.64 -1.30 -16.88
CA ASP A 35 2.04 -2.61 -17.05
C ASP A 35 1.30 -3.09 -15.80
N ARG A 36 1.82 -2.77 -14.61
CA ARG A 36 1.18 -3.13 -13.35
C ARG A 36 -0.12 -2.36 -13.14
N VAL A 37 -0.12 -1.10 -13.50
CA VAL A 37 -1.31 -0.25 -13.42
C VAL A 37 -2.37 -0.75 -14.38
N GLU A 38 -2.01 -0.99 -15.64
CA GLU A 38 -2.93 -1.44 -16.66
C GLU A 38 -3.57 -2.79 -16.31
N ALA A 39 -2.80 -3.71 -15.75
CA ALA A 39 -3.29 -5.03 -15.35
C ALA A 39 -4.40 -4.96 -14.31
N LEU A 40 -4.45 -3.91 -13.50
CA LEU A 40 -5.45 -3.76 -12.44
C LEU A 40 -6.65 -2.89 -12.81
N LEU A 41 -6.60 -2.19 -13.95
CA LEU A 41 -7.72 -1.32 -14.35
C LEU A 41 -9.09 -1.98 -14.27
N PRO A 42 -9.27 -3.26 -14.68
CA PRO A 42 -10.59 -3.89 -14.59
C PRO A 42 -11.06 -4.17 -13.14
N PHE A 43 -10.16 -4.11 -12.17
CA PHE A 43 -10.42 -4.56 -10.80
C PHE A 43 -10.41 -3.46 -9.75
N VAL A 44 -10.15 -2.22 -10.14
CA VAL A 44 -10.07 -1.09 -9.22
C VAL A 44 -10.95 0.04 -9.69
N THR A 45 -11.30 0.94 -8.78
CA THR A 45 -12.15 2.09 -9.11
C THR A 45 -11.39 3.07 -9.99
N ASN A 46 -10.11 3.27 -9.70
CA ASN A 46 -9.25 4.15 -10.45
C ASN A 46 -7.79 3.70 -10.29
N ALA A 47 -6.94 4.05 -11.27
CA ALA A 47 -5.53 3.71 -11.20
C ALA A 47 -4.70 4.80 -11.89
N GLN A 48 -3.52 5.08 -11.34
CA GLN A 48 -2.61 6.08 -11.90
C GLN A 48 -1.17 5.59 -11.88
N ILE A 49 -0.44 5.97 -12.93
CA ILE A 49 1.00 5.80 -12.99
C ILE A 49 1.63 7.01 -12.32
N GLY A 50 2.49 6.80 -11.35
CA GLY A 50 3.17 7.89 -10.68
C GLY A 50 4.14 7.44 -9.61
N ASP A 51 4.98 8.37 -9.18
CA ASP A 51 6.00 8.14 -8.16
C ASP A 51 5.49 8.68 -6.81
N SER A 52 5.25 7.78 -5.88
CA SER A 52 4.73 8.13 -4.55
C SER A 52 5.76 8.83 -3.65
N THR A 53 7.02 8.91 -4.08
CA THR A 53 8.03 9.71 -3.37
C THR A 53 8.01 11.17 -3.81
N ASN A 54 7.20 11.50 -4.81
CA ASN A 54 7.00 12.86 -5.27
C ASN A 54 5.82 13.49 -4.53
N GLU A 55 6.10 14.53 -3.74
CA GLU A 55 5.09 15.18 -2.91
C GLU A 55 3.94 15.77 -3.73
N ASP A 56 4.25 16.43 -4.83
CA ASP A 56 3.22 17.04 -5.67
C ASP A 56 2.28 16.01 -6.27
N PHE A 57 2.83 14.86 -6.67
CA PHE A 57 2.01 13.76 -7.15
C PHE A 57 1.03 13.28 -6.07
N LEU A 58 1.52 13.04 -4.85
CA LEU A 58 0.67 12.62 -3.74
C LEU A 58 -0.40 13.65 -3.42
N LYS A 59 -0.04 14.93 -3.42
CA LYS A 59 -1.01 16.02 -3.20
C LYS A 59 -2.14 15.96 -4.22
N SER A 60 -1.84 15.64 -5.47
CA SER A 60 -2.83 15.59 -6.53
C SER A 60 -3.87 14.47 -6.33
N LEU A 61 -3.57 13.48 -5.49
CA LEU A 61 -4.47 12.37 -5.23
C LEU A 61 -5.53 12.66 -4.16
N GLY A 62 -5.38 13.74 -3.40
CA GLY A 62 -6.32 14.07 -2.33
C GLY A 62 -6.21 13.12 -1.14
N ILE A 63 -5.04 13.07 -0.53
CA ILE A 63 -4.71 12.08 0.52
C ILE A 63 -5.74 11.99 1.65
N ARG A 64 -6.28 13.12 2.08
CA ARG A 64 -7.24 13.16 3.19
C ARG A 64 -8.60 12.53 2.88
N ASN A 65 -8.87 12.25 1.61
CA ASN A 65 -10.14 11.68 1.19
C ASN A 65 -10.20 10.16 1.34
N TYR A 66 -9.07 9.51 1.60
CA TYR A 66 -9.01 8.06 1.75
C TYR A 66 -9.12 7.66 3.22
N ASP A 67 -9.88 6.60 3.47
CA ASP A 67 -10.01 6.04 4.81
C ASP A 67 -8.72 5.34 5.25
N VAL A 68 -8.06 4.68 4.30
CA VAL A 68 -6.80 3.98 4.54
C VAL A 68 -5.87 4.17 3.36
N CYS A 69 -4.59 4.43 3.65
CA CYS A 69 -3.51 4.42 2.66
C CYS A 69 -2.62 3.21 2.94
N ILE A 70 -2.46 2.34 1.95
CA ILE A 70 -1.65 1.13 2.07
C ILE A 70 -0.39 1.28 1.24
N VAL A 71 0.77 1.14 1.87
CA VAL A 71 2.07 1.18 1.19
C VAL A 71 2.58 -0.26 1.07
N ALA A 72 2.42 -0.82 -0.13
CA ALA A 72 2.76 -2.21 -0.43
C ALA A 72 4.04 -2.34 -1.27
N ILE A 73 4.87 -1.32 -1.30
CA ILE A 73 6.15 -1.32 -2.01
C ILE A 73 7.06 -2.39 -1.40
N GLY A 74 7.53 -3.33 -2.22
CA GLY A 74 8.21 -4.52 -1.71
C GLY A 74 9.72 -4.51 -1.80
N SER A 75 10.29 -3.96 -2.86
CA SER A 75 11.72 -4.08 -3.16
C SER A 75 12.55 -2.86 -2.78
N ASP A 76 11.94 -1.72 -2.58
CA ASP A 76 12.62 -0.46 -2.31
C ASP A 76 12.14 0.11 -0.97
N PHE A 77 12.87 -0.23 0.08
CA PHE A 77 12.50 0.22 1.42
C PHE A 77 12.58 1.74 1.56
N GLN A 78 13.56 2.37 0.93
CA GLN A 78 13.68 3.83 1.00
C GLN A 78 12.43 4.51 0.42
N SER A 79 11.97 4.06 -0.75
CA SER A 79 10.74 4.59 -1.34
C SER A 79 9.53 4.34 -0.45
N SER A 80 9.45 3.17 0.17
CA SER A 80 8.37 2.85 1.12
C SER A 80 8.39 3.78 2.33
N LEU A 81 9.56 4.04 2.89
CA LEU A 81 9.72 4.92 4.04
C LEU A 81 9.37 6.37 3.69
N GLU A 82 9.87 6.88 2.57
CA GLU A 82 9.57 8.24 2.11
C GLU A 82 8.08 8.41 1.83
N THR A 83 7.47 7.44 1.16
CA THR A 83 6.03 7.46 0.88
C THR A 83 5.21 7.48 2.16
N THR A 84 5.57 6.63 3.12
CA THR A 84 4.89 6.57 4.42
C THR A 84 4.95 7.92 5.14
N SER A 85 6.13 8.53 5.17
CA SER A 85 6.34 9.82 5.81
C SER A 85 5.53 10.93 5.12
N LEU A 86 5.56 10.98 3.80
CA LEU A 86 4.80 11.97 3.04
C LEU A 86 3.29 11.83 3.23
N LEU A 87 2.78 10.62 3.23
CA LEU A 87 1.36 10.37 3.47
C LEU A 87 0.93 10.93 4.83
N LYS A 88 1.74 10.70 5.85
CA LYS A 88 1.45 11.21 7.20
C LYS A 88 1.46 12.73 7.21
N GLU A 89 2.47 13.36 6.61
CA GLU A 89 2.58 14.81 6.52
C GLU A 89 1.39 15.43 5.78
N LEU A 90 0.89 14.75 4.74
CA LEU A 90 -0.24 15.23 3.94
C LEU A 90 -1.59 14.96 4.60
N GLY A 91 -1.61 14.37 5.78
CA GLY A 91 -2.82 14.23 6.58
C GLY A 91 -3.58 12.92 6.34
N ALA A 92 -2.90 11.84 5.93
CA ALA A 92 -3.53 10.54 5.81
C ALA A 92 -4.19 10.14 7.13
N LYS A 93 -5.42 9.64 7.05
CA LYS A 93 -6.18 9.21 8.23
C LYS A 93 -5.58 7.96 8.87
N LYS A 94 -5.14 7.02 8.04
CA LYS A 94 -4.50 5.79 8.49
C LYS A 94 -3.53 5.31 7.43
N VAL A 95 -2.31 4.98 7.85
CA VAL A 95 -1.26 4.46 6.97
C VAL A 95 -0.88 3.06 7.43
N VAL A 96 -0.98 2.09 6.53
CA VAL A 96 -0.54 0.71 6.76
C VAL A 96 0.61 0.44 5.80
N SER A 97 1.77 0.11 6.33
CA SER A 97 2.97 -0.11 5.51
C SER A 97 3.50 -1.53 5.66
N ARG A 98 4.09 -2.02 4.58
CA ARG A 98 4.66 -3.35 4.52
C ARG A 98 6.11 -3.35 5.01
N ALA A 99 6.50 -4.37 5.77
CA ALA A 99 7.88 -4.60 6.17
C ALA A 99 8.25 -6.07 5.97
N ALA A 100 9.53 -6.33 5.72
CA ALA A 100 10.09 -7.68 5.71
C ALA A 100 10.84 -7.99 7.01
N ARG A 101 11.39 -6.96 7.66
CA ARG A 101 12.21 -7.11 8.87
C ARG A 101 11.75 -6.16 9.98
N ASP A 102 12.02 -6.52 11.22
CA ASP A 102 11.63 -5.72 12.38
C ASP A 102 12.26 -4.33 12.39
N VAL A 103 13.50 -4.20 11.94
CA VAL A 103 14.15 -2.88 11.86
C VAL A 103 13.43 -1.96 10.88
N GLN A 104 12.91 -2.49 9.78
CA GLN A 104 12.13 -1.73 8.83
C GLN A 104 10.81 -1.27 9.46
N ALA A 105 10.12 -2.17 10.15
CA ALA A 105 8.88 -1.84 10.85
C ALA A 105 9.08 -0.70 11.86
N LYS A 106 10.18 -0.75 12.59
CA LYS A 106 10.53 0.29 13.57
C LYS A 106 10.64 1.66 12.92
N PHE A 107 11.35 1.76 11.78
CA PHE A 107 11.49 3.02 11.06
C PHE A 107 10.16 3.48 10.47
N LEU A 108 9.37 2.57 9.91
CA LEU A 108 8.06 2.90 9.36
C LEU A 108 7.13 3.47 10.43
N LEU A 109 7.07 2.84 11.60
CA LEU A 109 6.24 3.31 12.70
C LEU A 109 6.69 4.67 13.23
N ARG A 110 7.99 4.90 13.30
CA ARG A 110 8.54 6.20 13.73
C ARG A 110 8.25 7.32 12.72
N ASN A 111 8.08 6.97 11.46
CA ASN A 111 7.92 7.95 10.40
C ASN A 111 6.48 8.07 9.88
N GLY A 112 5.52 7.53 10.60
CA GLY A 112 4.12 7.82 10.33
C GLY A 112 3.20 6.66 10.01
N ALA A 113 3.71 5.44 9.89
CA ALA A 113 2.84 4.28 9.74
C ALA A 113 2.04 4.05 11.04
N ASP A 114 0.75 3.86 10.92
CA ASP A 114 -0.11 3.50 12.04
C ASP A 114 -0.04 2.00 12.33
N GLU A 115 0.13 1.20 11.29
CA GLU A 115 0.29 -0.25 11.38
C GLU A 115 1.35 -0.72 10.39
N VAL A 116 2.01 -1.82 10.72
CA VAL A 116 2.94 -2.49 9.83
C VAL A 116 2.51 -3.93 9.65
N VAL A 117 2.55 -4.42 8.41
CA VAL A 117 2.24 -5.81 8.09
C VAL A 117 3.46 -6.51 7.54
N TYR A 118 3.55 -7.81 7.81
CA TYR A 118 4.64 -8.68 7.36
C TYR A 118 4.04 -9.78 6.47
N PRO A 119 3.89 -9.56 5.15
CA PRO A 119 3.17 -10.50 4.29
C PRO A 119 3.73 -11.91 4.32
N GLU A 120 5.04 -12.05 4.29
CA GLU A 120 5.69 -13.36 4.27
C GLU A 120 5.51 -14.11 5.59
N ARG A 121 5.58 -13.41 6.73
CA ARG A 121 5.36 -14.02 8.05
C ARG A 121 3.92 -14.47 8.22
N MET A 122 2.97 -13.65 7.76
CA MET A 122 1.55 -14.00 7.81
C MET A 122 1.29 -15.24 6.95
N LEU A 123 1.81 -15.26 5.74
CA LEU A 123 1.64 -16.39 4.84
C LEU A 123 2.26 -17.67 5.41
N ALA A 124 3.46 -17.57 5.97
CA ALA A 124 4.14 -18.70 6.61
C ALA A 124 3.32 -19.26 7.77
N LYS A 125 2.79 -18.39 8.63
CA LYS A 125 1.95 -18.79 9.75
C LYS A 125 0.68 -19.50 9.29
N TRP A 126 -0.02 -18.92 8.32
CA TRP A 126 -1.24 -19.50 7.76
C TRP A 126 -0.96 -20.86 7.11
N THR A 127 0.15 -20.97 6.38
CA THR A 127 0.55 -22.22 5.75
C THR A 127 0.87 -23.30 6.80
N ALA A 128 1.62 -22.92 7.83
CA ALA A 128 1.97 -23.84 8.92
C ALA A 128 0.74 -24.37 9.64
N LEU A 129 -0.29 -23.54 9.84
CA LEU A 129 -1.54 -23.95 10.50
C LEU A 129 -2.31 -25.01 9.72
N ARG A 130 -2.02 -25.20 8.44
CA ARG A 130 -2.65 -26.22 7.59
C ARG A 130 -1.94 -27.57 7.66
N CYS A 131 -0.79 -27.64 8.34
CA CYS A 131 -0.07 -28.88 8.55
C CYS A 131 -0.57 -29.53 9.83
N PRO A 132 -1.00 -30.81 9.76
CA PRO A 132 -1.45 -31.53 10.96
C PRO A 132 -0.30 -31.84 11.91
#